data_3a5f50a6146ec2d630c8d67946db5b56
#
_entry.id   3a5f50a6146ec2d630c8d67946db5b56
#
_cell.length_a   1.000
_cell.length_b   1.000
_cell.length_c   1.000
_cell.angle_alpha   90.00
_cell.angle_beta   90.00
_cell.angle_gamma   90.00
#
_symmetry.space_group_name_H-M   'P 1'
#
loop_
_entity.id
_entity.type
_entity.pdbx_description
1 polymer ?
#
loop_
_entity_poly.entity_id
_entity_poly.type
_entity_poly.pdbx_seq_one_letter_code
_entity_poly.pdbx_strand_id
1 'polypeptide(L)'
;MTRVRLAVQSDAGKLTELRCAFLEEMGQRLPDGFSDHLRDWIEAALQAGRLHAWLAEHEGRVVGSAAVNPYPHMPSANYPTGQGWYLLNVYVKPAQRQGGIGTALLAAVGSAAREQGVDALTLHANARARALYERHGFKSSNDAMKLGLA
;
A
#
# COMPACT_ATOMS: atom_id res chain seq x y z
N MET A 1 -21.80 -3.47 3.53
CA MET A 1 -20.96 -4.56 3.06
C MET A 1 -19.69 -3.99 2.44
N THR A 2 -18.56 -4.55 2.78
CA THR A 2 -17.25 -4.09 2.29
C THR A 2 -16.75 -5.04 1.21
N ARG A 3 -16.26 -4.48 0.14
CA ARG A 3 -15.68 -5.23 -0.97
C ARG A 3 -14.30 -4.66 -1.29
N VAL A 4 -13.30 -5.55 -1.43
CA VAL A 4 -11.96 -5.16 -1.86
C VAL A 4 -11.78 -5.59 -3.31
N ARG A 5 -11.30 -4.68 -4.14
CA ARG A 5 -11.03 -4.96 -5.55
C ARG A 5 -9.69 -4.38 -5.99
N LEU A 6 -9.14 -4.95 -7.03
CA LEU A 6 -7.92 -4.42 -7.64
C LEU A 6 -8.23 -3.07 -8.30
N ALA A 7 -7.36 -2.10 -8.09
CA ALA A 7 -7.49 -0.79 -8.73
C ALA A 7 -7.08 -0.86 -10.19
N VAL A 8 -7.76 -0.08 -11.02
CA VAL A 8 -7.43 0.09 -12.43
C VAL A 8 -7.00 1.53 -12.69
N GLN A 9 -6.49 1.81 -13.89
CA GLN A 9 -5.91 3.13 -14.20
C GLN A 9 -6.86 4.28 -13.89
N SER A 10 -8.15 4.12 -14.15
CA SER A 10 -9.15 5.16 -13.88
C SER A 10 -9.36 5.44 -12.39
N ASP A 11 -8.80 4.62 -11.51
CA ASP A 11 -8.87 4.83 -10.06
C ASP A 11 -7.78 5.77 -9.54
N ALA A 12 -6.90 6.27 -10.40
CA ALA A 12 -5.77 7.09 -9.97
C ALA A 12 -6.20 8.30 -9.13
N GLY A 13 -7.33 8.92 -9.46
CA GLY A 13 -7.85 10.04 -8.68
C GLY A 13 -8.20 9.67 -7.26
N LYS A 14 -8.86 8.52 -7.07
CA LYS A 14 -9.24 8.04 -5.74
C LYS A 14 -8.01 7.63 -4.92
N LEU A 15 -7.05 6.97 -5.55
CA LEU A 15 -5.81 6.61 -4.89
C LEU A 15 -5.03 7.85 -4.46
N THR A 16 -5.05 8.89 -5.28
CA THR A 16 -4.42 10.18 -4.95
C THR A 16 -5.07 10.83 -3.74
N GLU A 17 -6.40 10.87 -3.70
CA GLU A 17 -7.13 11.40 -2.56
C GLU A 17 -6.74 10.70 -1.26
N LEU A 18 -6.76 9.36 -1.28
CA LEU A 18 -6.44 8.57 -0.09
C LEU A 18 -4.99 8.73 0.33
N ARG A 19 -4.07 8.81 -0.64
CA ARG A 19 -2.65 9.02 -0.35
C ARG A 19 -2.41 10.39 0.28
N CYS A 20 -3.01 11.43 -0.28
CA CYS A 20 -2.87 12.77 0.27
C CYS A 20 -3.44 12.85 1.68
N ALA A 21 -4.61 12.24 1.92
CA ALA A 21 -5.20 12.20 3.25
C ALA A 21 -4.28 11.48 4.25
N PHE A 22 -3.67 10.37 3.83
CA PHE A 22 -2.74 9.62 4.67
C PHE A 22 -1.51 10.46 5.02
N LEU A 23 -0.90 11.09 4.02
CA LEU A 23 0.30 11.90 4.24
C LEU A 23 0.03 13.08 5.16
N GLU A 24 -1.10 13.75 4.98
CA GLU A 24 -1.51 14.86 5.85
C GLU A 24 -1.78 14.39 7.27
N GLU A 25 -2.42 13.24 7.43
CA GLU A 25 -2.63 12.65 8.76
C GLU A 25 -1.32 12.31 9.44
N MET A 26 -0.28 11.97 8.66
CA MET A 26 1.07 11.73 9.18
C MET A 26 1.85 13.02 9.45
N GLY A 27 1.23 14.17 9.28
CA GLY A 27 1.85 15.46 9.57
C GLY A 27 2.63 16.07 8.41
N GLN A 28 2.54 15.49 7.23
CA GLN A 28 3.23 16.06 6.08
C GLN A 28 2.45 17.23 5.49
N ARG A 29 3.18 18.27 5.10
CA ARG A 29 2.62 19.42 4.43
C ARG A 29 2.84 19.23 2.92
N LEU A 30 1.74 19.12 2.16
CA LEU A 30 1.84 18.86 0.75
C LEU A 30 2.03 20.16 -0.03
N PRO A 31 3.07 20.26 -0.88
CA PRO A 31 3.30 21.50 -1.65
C PRO A 31 2.24 21.65 -2.75
N ASP A 32 2.13 22.89 -3.26
CA ASP A 32 1.26 23.18 -4.38
C ASP A 32 1.62 22.31 -5.58
N GLY A 33 0.61 21.75 -6.24
CA GLY A 33 0.81 20.89 -7.40
C GLY A 33 1.15 19.43 -7.06
N PHE A 34 1.34 19.11 -5.78
CA PHE A 34 1.69 17.75 -5.38
C PHE A 34 0.62 16.73 -5.80
N SER A 35 -0.64 17.07 -5.59
CA SER A 35 -1.76 16.18 -5.90
C SER A 35 -1.81 15.83 -7.38
N ASP A 36 -1.63 16.81 -8.27
CA ASP A 36 -1.63 16.56 -9.71
C ASP A 36 -0.42 15.73 -10.12
N HIS A 37 0.75 16.03 -9.56
CA HIS A 37 1.96 15.26 -9.82
C HIS A 37 1.78 13.80 -9.37
N LEU A 38 1.23 13.61 -8.20
CA LEU A 38 1.00 12.26 -7.65
C LEU A 38 0.01 11.48 -8.50
N ARG A 39 -1.06 12.14 -8.93
CA ARG A 39 -2.06 11.47 -9.78
C ARG A 39 -1.44 10.99 -11.10
N ASP A 40 -0.65 11.84 -11.74
CA ASP A 40 0.03 11.46 -12.98
C ASP A 40 0.99 10.29 -12.76
N TRP A 41 1.73 10.34 -11.64
CA TRP A 41 2.64 9.26 -11.29
C TRP A 41 1.89 7.94 -11.07
N ILE A 42 0.80 7.98 -10.30
CA ILE A 42 0.00 6.77 -10.01
C ILE A 42 -0.58 6.20 -11.30
N GLU A 43 -1.16 7.06 -12.14
CA GLU A 43 -1.77 6.61 -13.39
C GLU A 43 -0.75 5.90 -14.28
N ALA A 44 0.42 6.49 -14.46
CA ALA A 44 1.49 5.90 -15.26
C ALA A 44 2.03 4.61 -14.62
N ALA A 45 2.17 4.58 -13.31
CA ALA A 45 2.70 3.43 -12.59
C ALA A 45 1.74 2.24 -12.64
N LEU A 46 0.43 2.47 -12.52
CA LEU A 46 -0.57 1.41 -12.66
C LEU A 46 -0.53 0.80 -14.06
N GLN A 47 -0.43 1.65 -15.08
CA GLN A 47 -0.35 1.19 -16.45
C GLN A 47 0.91 0.37 -16.72
N ALA A 48 2.03 0.79 -16.15
CA ALA A 48 3.33 0.14 -16.37
C ALA A 48 3.59 -1.06 -15.46
N GLY A 49 2.70 -1.35 -14.51
CA GLY A 49 2.91 -2.43 -13.54
C GLY A 49 3.92 -2.13 -12.45
N ARG A 50 4.27 -0.84 -12.26
CA ARG A 50 5.17 -0.41 -11.19
C ARG A 50 4.46 -0.16 -9.87
N LEU A 51 3.13 -0.17 -9.89
CA LEU A 51 2.28 -0.04 -8.72
C LEU A 51 1.11 -0.98 -8.92
N HIS A 52 0.81 -1.79 -7.90
CA HIS A 52 -0.46 -2.51 -7.81
C HIS A 52 -1.19 -1.96 -6.60
N ALA A 53 -2.48 -1.77 -6.72
CA ALA A 53 -3.26 -1.19 -5.64
C ALA A 53 -4.62 -1.87 -5.52
N TRP A 54 -5.17 -1.81 -4.32
CA TRP A 54 -6.49 -2.34 -4.00
C TRP A 54 -7.30 -1.24 -3.36
N LEU A 55 -8.58 -1.22 -3.67
CA LEU A 55 -9.52 -0.29 -3.07
C LEU A 55 -10.57 -1.06 -2.30
N ALA A 56 -10.92 -0.55 -1.13
CA ALA A 56 -12.03 -1.06 -0.36
C ALA A 56 -13.24 -0.17 -0.58
N GLU A 57 -14.35 -0.78 -0.95
CA GLU A 57 -15.61 -0.08 -1.15
C GLU A 57 -16.61 -0.52 -0.09
N HIS A 58 -17.32 0.43 0.47
CA HIS A 58 -18.39 0.19 1.43
C HIS A 58 -19.61 0.97 0.97
N GLU A 59 -20.70 0.25 0.72
CA GLU A 59 -21.93 0.85 0.21
C GLU A 59 -21.69 1.70 -1.04
N GLY A 60 -20.87 1.18 -1.96
CA GLY A 60 -20.57 1.84 -3.23
C GLY A 60 -19.58 2.98 -3.16
N ARG A 61 -18.98 3.25 -1.99
CA ARG A 61 -18.02 4.33 -1.80
C ARG A 61 -16.65 3.78 -1.49
N VAL A 62 -15.62 4.38 -2.07
CA VAL A 62 -14.22 4.03 -1.74
C VAL A 62 -13.89 4.58 -0.36
N VAL A 63 -13.52 3.68 0.55
CA VAL A 63 -13.25 4.02 1.96
C VAL A 63 -11.83 3.66 2.41
N GLY A 64 -11.08 2.96 1.59
CA GLY A 64 -9.71 2.59 1.96
C GLY A 64 -8.93 2.08 0.78
N SER A 65 -7.63 1.95 0.99
CA SER A 65 -6.69 1.50 -0.04
C SER A 65 -5.51 0.75 0.57
N ALA A 66 -4.85 -0.03 -0.26
CA ALA A 66 -3.52 -0.58 -0.02
C ALA A 66 -2.80 -0.63 -1.35
N ALA A 67 -1.49 -0.48 -1.34
CA ALA A 67 -0.71 -0.51 -2.57
C ALA A 67 0.63 -1.18 -2.33
N VAL A 68 1.23 -1.70 -3.41
CA VAL A 68 2.57 -2.25 -3.38
C VAL A 68 3.39 -1.69 -4.54
N ASN A 69 4.65 -1.43 -4.26
CA ASN A 69 5.67 -1.19 -5.28
C ASN A 69 6.42 -2.50 -5.48
N PRO A 70 6.26 -3.16 -6.62
CA PRO A 70 7.08 -4.32 -6.94
C PRO A 70 8.54 -3.91 -7.09
N TYR A 71 9.46 -4.73 -6.58
CA TYR A 71 10.88 -4.47 -6.76
C TYR A 71 11.62 -5.78 -6.98
N PRO A 72 12.63 -5.78 -7.87
CA PRO A 72 13.51 -6.93 -7.98
C PRO A 72 14.52 -6.92 -6.84
N HIS A 73 14.89 -8.10 -6.37
CA HIS A 73 16.01 -8.23 -5.43
C HIS A 73 16.88 -9.41 -5.86
N MET A 74 18.13 -9.38 -5.45
CA MET A 74 19.01 -10.49 -5.72
C MET A 74 18.53 -11.70 -4.92
N PRO A 75 18.25 -12.84 -5.55
CA PRO A 75 17.75 -14.01 -4.83
C PRO A 75 18.72 -14.50 -3.75
N SER A 76 18.12 -15.03 -2.70
CA SER A 76 18.86 -15.66 -1.61
C SER A 76 18.14 -16.95 -1.23
N ALA A 77 18.74 -17.72 -0.31
CA ALA A 77 18.14 -18.98 0.13
C ALA A 77 16.76 -18.79 0.74
N ASN A 78 16.56 -17.71 1.50
CA ASN A 78 15.27 -17.44 2.16
C ASN A 78 14.29 -16.72 1.25
N TYR A 79 14.79 -16.05 0.21
CA TYR A 79 13.95 -15.27 -0.72
C TYR A 79 14.41 -15.58 -2.15
N PRO A 80 14.01 -16.74 -2.68
CA PRO A 80 14.61 -17.28 -3.89
C PRO A 80 14.04 -16.76 -5.20
N THR A 81 12.86 -16.11 -5.20
CA THR A 81 12.23 -15.73 -6.47
C THR A 81 12.78 -14.45 -7.07
N GLY A 82 13.42 -13.62 -6.27
CA GLY A 82 13.91 -12.32 -6.73
C GLY A 82 12.79 -11.27 -6.90
N GLN A 83 11.58 -11.56 -6.43
CA GLN A 83 10.44 -10.65 -6.54
C GLN A 83 9.95 -10.27 -5.14
N GLY A 84 10.11 -9.01 -4.80
CA GLY A 84 9.61 -8.45 -3.55
C GLY A 84 8.54 -7.40 -3.82
N TRP A 85 7.67 -7.18 -2.84
CA TRP A 85 6.70 -6.09 -2.86
C TRP A 85 6.91 -5.21 -1.63
N TYR A 86 6.97 -3.92 -1.84
CA TYR A 86 6.98 -2.95 -0.76
C TYR A 86 5.55 -2.43 -0.57
N LEU A 87 4.97 -2.74 0.59
CA LEU A 87 3.60 -2.37 0.93
C LEU A 87 3.57 -0.93 1.45
N LEU A 88 2.67 -0.13 0.91
CA LEU A 88 2.51 1.26 1.31
C LEU A 88 1.06 1.69 1.10
N ASN A 89 0.75 2.89 1.56
CA ASN A 89 -0.55 3.50 1.37
C ASN A 89 -1.71 2.64 1.88
N VAL A 90 -1.48 1.92 2.98
CA VAL A 90 -2.55 1.20 3.66
C VAL A 90 -3.29 2.22 4.52
N TYR A 91 -4.45 2.61 4.04
CA TYR A 91 -5.21 3.70 4.65
C TYR A 91 -6.70 3.37 4.63
N VAL A 92 -7.36 3.62 5.74
CA VAL A 92 -8.81 3.51 5.87
C VAL A 92 -9.31 4.85 6.38
N LYS A 93 -10.34 5.39 5.75
CA LYS A 93 -10.92 6.67 6.19
C LYS A 93 -11.31 6.57 7.66
N PRO A 94 -11.05 7.62 8.47
CA PRO A 94 -11.27 7.54 9.92
C PRO A 94 -12.65 7.03 10.33
N ALA A 95 -13.70 7.46 9.64
CA ALA A 95 -15.06 7.04 9.97
C ALA A 95 -15.33 5.55 9.74
N GLN A 96 -14.46 4.88 8.98
CA GLN A 96 -14.61 3.47 8.62
C GLN A 96 -13.63 2.55 9.34
N ARG A 97 -12.83 3.09 10.25
CA ARG A 97 -11.82 2.30 10.97
C ARG A 97 -12.47 1.37 11.98
N GLN A 98 -11.73 0.32 12.35
CA GLN A 98 -12.15 -0.72 13.31
C GLN A 98 -13.29 -1.61 12.80
N GLY A 99 -13.58 -1.53 11.50
CA GLY A 99 -14.57 -2.41 10.86
C GLY A 99 -13.98 -3.56 10.08
N GLY A 100 -12.67 -3.83 10.22
CA GLY A 100 -12.02 -4.94 9.54
C GLY A 100 -11.57 -4.65 8.11
N ILE A 101 -11.67 -3.40 7.65
CA ILE A 101 -11.31 -3.03 6.27
C ILE A 101 -9.80 -3.19 6.05
N GLY A 102 -8.98 -2.73 7.00
CA GLY A 102 -7.53 -2.91 6.90
C GLY A 102 -7.13 -4.38 6.82
N THR A 103 -7.79 -5.23 7.60
CA THR A 103 -7.59 -6.68 7.56
C THR A 103 -7.94 -7.24 6.19
N ALA A 104 -9.07 -6.82 5.62
CA ALA A 104 -9.50 -7.29 4.30
C ALA A 104 -8.52 -6.85 3.20
N LEU A 105 -8.03 -5.61 3.28
CA LEU A 105 -7.03 -5.10 2.34
C LEU A 105 -5.74 -5.91 2.41
N LEU A 106 -5.22 -6.16 3.61
CA LEU A 106 -4.00 -6.94 3.79
C LEU A 106 -4.16 -8.38 3.32
N ALA A 107 -5.33 -8.97 3.54
CA ALA A 107 -5.63 -10.32 3.05
C ALA A 107 -5.59 -10.38 1.53
N ALA A 108 -6.15 -9.37 0.86
CA ALA A 108 -6.14 -9.29 -0.60
C ALA A 108 -4.71 -9.15 -1.15
N VAL A 109 -3.91 -8.29 -0.53
CA VAL A 109 -2.51 -8.11 -0.91
C VAL A 109 -1.72 -9.41 -0.74
N GLY A 110 -1.86 -10.07 0.41
CA GLY A 110 -1.15 -11.32 0.69
C GLY A 110 -1.52 -12.44 -0.27
N SER A 111 -2.79 -12.54 -0.60
CA SER A 111 -3.28 -13.54 -1.55
C SER A 111 -2.67 -13.31 -2.94
N ALA A 112 -2.70 -12.06 -3.42
CA ALA A 112 -2.12 -11.71 -4.71
C ALA A 112 -0.61 -11.95 -4.73
N ALA A 113 0.09 -11.63 -3.65
CA ALA A 113 1.53 -11.86 -3.54
C ALA A 113 1.88 -13.34 -3.71
N ARG A 114 1.14 -14.21 -3.01
CA ARG A 114 1.35 -15.66 -3.11
C ARG A 114 1.09 -16.17 -4.51
N GLU A 115 0.02 -15.72 -5.14
CA GLU A 115 -0.32 -16.12 -6.50
C GLU A 115 0.75 -15.73 -7.52
N GLN A 116 1.40 -14.61 -7.32
CA GLN A 116 2.40 -14.10 -8.25
C GLN A 116 3.83 -14.50 -7.92
N GLY A 117 4.03 -15.33 -6.92
CA GLY A 117 5.36 -15.81 -6.57
C GLY A 117 6.23 -14.76 -5.86
N VAL A 118 5.61 -13.78 -5.23
CA VAL A 118 6.33 -12.79 -4.43
C VAL A 118 6.79 -13.48 -3.15
N ASP A 119 8.07 -13.36 -2.83
CA ASP A 119 8.65 -14.05 -1.67
C ASP A 119 8.79 -13.16 -0.43
N ALA A 120 8.63 -11.85 -0.57
CA ALA A 120 8.72 -10.95 0.57
C ALA A 120 7.80 -9.76 0.42
N LEU A 121 7.06 -9.46 1.47
CA LEU A 121 6.33 -8.20 1.65
C LEU A 121 7.05 -7.42 2.74
N THR A 122 7.52 -6.23 2.42
CA THR A 122 8.17 -5.34 3.38
C THR A 122 7.38 -4.05 3.53
N LEU A 123 7.51 -3.40 4.67
CA LEU A 123 6.82 -2.13 4.92
C LEU A 123 7.53 -1.35 6.02
N HIS A 124 7.16 -0.08 6.14
CA HIS A 124 7.51 0.73 7.30
C HIS A 124 6.21 1.04 8.05
N ALA A 125 6.10 0.56 9.28
CA ALA A 125 4.90 0.73 10.09
C ALA A 125 5.00 1.96 10.97
N ASN A 126 3.91 2.75 11.04
CA ASN A 126 3.78 3.73 12.09
C ASN A 126 3.28 3.03 13.37
N ALA A 127 3.36 3.73 14.50
CA ALA A 127 2.98 3.15 15.77
C ALA A 127 1.52 2.70 15.81
N ARG A 128 0.63 3.43 15.14
CA ARG A 128 -0.80 3.11 15.11
C ARG A 128 -1.09 1.80 14.39
N ALA A 129 -0.41 1.54 13.29
CA ALA A 129 -0.69 0.40 12.43
C ALA A 129 0.12 -0.86 12.79
N ARG A 130 1.11 -0.75 13.65
CA ARG A 130 2.02 -1.86 13.98
C ARG A 130 1.26 -3.11 14.42
N ALA A 131 0.28 -2.97 15.30
CA ALA A 131 -0.46 -4.11 15.82
C ALA A 131 -1.23 -4.85 14.72
N LEU A 132 -1.78 -4.10 13.76
CA LEU A 132 -2.47 -4.70 12.61
C LEU A 132 -1.51 -5.58 11.80
N TYR A 133 -0.32 -5.05 11.50
CA TYR A 133 0.66 -5.79 10.72
C TYR A 133 1.17 -7.02 11.46
N GLU A 134 1.43 -6.89 12.76
CA GLU A 134 1.87 -8.03 13.58
C GLU A 134 0.83 -9.15 13.60
N ARG A 135 -0.46 -8.81 13.66
CA ARG A 135 -1.53 -9.80 13.61
C ARG A 135 -1.57 -10.55 12.26
N HIS A 136 -1.03 -9.94 11.22
CA HIS A 136 -0.95 -10.58 9.89
C HIS A 136 0.36 -11.32 9.66
N GLY A 137 1.21 -11.43 10.68
CA GLY A 137 2.43 -12.20 10.60
C GLY A 137 3.66 -11.38 10.22
N PHE A 138 3.55 -10.06 10.10
CA PHE A 138 4.72 -9.22 9.88
C PHE A 138 5.57 -9.17 11.13
N LYS A 139 6.88 -9.27 10.95
CA LYS A 139 7.84 -9.25 12.04
C LYS A 139 8.78 -8.06 11.87
N SER A 140 9.12 -7.41 12.98
CA SER A 140 10.04 -6.29 12.96
C SER A 140 11.46 -6.76 12.70
N SER A 141 12.22 -5.93 11.97
CA SER A 141 13.65 -6.10 11.77
C SER A 141 14.32 -4.78 12.09
N ASN A 142 15.44 -4.83 12.83
CA ASN A 142 16.16 -3.62 13.24
C ASN A 142 17.38 -3.34 12.38
N ASP A 143 17.54 -4.05 11.29
CA ASP A 143 18.73 -3.93 10.44
C ASP A 143 18.53 -2.98 9.25
N ALA A 144 17.35 -2.41 9.09
CA ALA A 144 17.09 -1.45 8.02
C ALA A 144 17.74 -0.11 8.33
N MET A 145 18.45 0.44 7.34
CA MET A 145 19.12 1.73 7.45
C MET A 145 18.77 2.57 6.23
N LYS A 146 18.79 3.88 6.37
CA LYS A 146 18.39 4.78 5.30
C LYS A 146 19.34 5.99 5.23
N LEU A 147 19.73 6.36 4.03
CA LEU A 147 20.46 7.59 3.74
C LEU A 147 19.60 8.43 2.80
N GLY A 148 19.18 9.60 3.25
CA GLY A 148 18.46 10.54 2.39
C GLY A 148 19.45 11.31 1.52
N LEU A 149 19.12 11.43 0.24
CA LEU A 149 20.03 12.04 -0.73
C LEU A 149 19.50 13.34 -1.35
N ALA A 150 18.29 13.76 -0.97
CA ALA A 150 17.70 14.98 -1.51
C ALA A 150 17.21 15.90 -0.41
#